data_cf6a88d8775b8d3e36a7da25744ff752
#
_entry.id   cf6a88d8775b8d3e36a7da25744ff752
#
_cell.length_a   1.000
_cell.length_b   1.000
_cell.length_c   1.000
_cell.angle_alpha   90.00
_cell.angle_beta   90.00
_cell.angle_gamma   90.00
#
_symmetry.space_group_name_H-M   'P 1'
#
loop_
_entity.id
_entity.type
_entity.pdbx_description
1 polymer ?
#
loop_
_entity_poly.entity_id
_entity_poly.type
_entity_poly.pdbx_seq_one_letter_code
_entity_poly.pdbx_strand_id
1 'polypeptide(L)'
;MKAFFATNGYDDIYSQESYPKSEVVNSFGVSDHFLFSYALNTINRKAATGKPFFATILTISNHPPYIVPSWFKAKSKDKEQQIVEYADWCVGDFLKKAKREPWYKNTIFIIQADHGKIVAGSGGELPQSLNHIPLIMFGPGVPQMRYDGLGMQVDVMPTLLGLMGMSYTSYGFGQDLLKSPRHMVFYSADNQLVARDHKRCFIYSPSLQKRFCYDVLPDGVLKENPNTANFADLKNYVFSNIQTAEFIERHKKGLR
;
A
#
# COMPACT_ATOMS: atom_id res chain seq x y z
N MET A 1 -8.33 4.68 13.33
CA MET A 1 -8.66 4.23 11.97
C MET A 1 -10.11 4.49 11.60
N LYS A 2 -11.12 4.04 12.38
CA LYS A 2 -12.55 4.23 12.06
C LYS A 2 -12.94 5.70 11.82
N ALA A 3 -12.53 6.62 12.70
CA ALA A 3 -12.77 8.06 12.53
C ALA A 3 -12.15 8.61 11.23
N PHE A 4 -10.95 8.17 10.88
CA PHE A 4 -10.29 8.57 9.63
C PHE A 4 -11.10 8.17 8.39
N PHE A 5 -11.58 6.94 8.32
CA PHE A 5 -12.40 6.50 7.19
C PHE A 5 -13.73 7.24 7.12
N ALA A 6 -14.40 7.47 8.27
CA ALA A 6 -15.66 8.20 8.32
C ALA A 6 -15.50 9.66 7.82
N THR A 7 -14.39 10.33 8.19
CA THR A 7 -14.12 11.70 7.72
C THR A 7 -13.66 11.77 6.27
N ASN A 8 -13.28 10.64 5.67
CA ASN A 8 -12.86 10.53 4.27
C ASN A 8 -13.92 9.88 3.36
N GLY A 9 -15.21 9.95 3.75
CA GLY A 9 -16.33 9.62 2.87
C GLY A 9 -16.72 8.15 2.79
N TYR A 10 -16.28 7.32 3.74
CA TYR A 10 -16.78 5.95 3.84
C TYR A 10 -18.11 5.93 4.62
N ASP A 11 -19.16 5.45 3.98
CA ASP A 11 -20.51 5.34 4.59
C ASP A 11 -20.58 4.18 5.57
N ASP A 12 -20.04 3.02 5.20
CA ASP A 12 -20.07 1.81 6.02
C ASP A 12 -18.66 1.39 6.43
N ILE A 13 -18.43 1.26 7.72
CA ILE A 13 -17.14 0.87 8.29
C ILE A 13 -17.37 -0.30 9.23
N TYR A 14 -16.81 -1.44 8.86
CA TYR A 14 -16.85 -2.67 9.65
C TYR A 14 -15.50 -2.88 10.32
N SER A 15 -15.52 -3.10 11.60
CA SER A 15 -14.34 -3.35 12.43
C SER A 15 -14.59 -4.54 13.35
N GLN A 16 -13.65 -4.87 14.21
CA GLN A 16 -13.74 -6.02 15.12
C GLN A 16 -15.08 -6.08 15.88
N GLU A 17 -15.63 -4.94 16.27
CA GLU A 17 -16.92 -4.86 16.99
C GLU A 17 -18.12 -5.23 16.11
N SER A 18 -17.95 -5.24 14.80
CA SER A 18 -19.00 -5.58 13.82
C SER A 18 -19.10 -7.08 13.57
N TYR A 19 -18.15 -7.87 14.07
CA TYR A 19 -18.05 -9.29 13.82
C TYR A 19 -18.43 -10.12 15.05
N PRO A 20 -18.87 -11.39 14.87
CA PRO A 20 -19.07 -12.29 15.99
C PRO A 20 -17.78 -12.46 16.81
N LYS A 21 -17.88 -12.42 18.14
CA LYS A 21 -16.71 -12.57 19.02
C LYS A 21 -15.95 -13.88 18.80
N SER A 22 -16.65 -14.94 18.38
CA SER A 22 -16.05 -16.24 18.04
C SER A 22 -15.10 -16.20 16.86
N GLU A 23 -15.21 -15.20 15.97
CA GLU A 23 -14.39 -15.04 14.77
C GLU A 23 -13.14 -14.17 15.03
N VAL A 24 -13.09 -13.48 16.17
CA VAL A 24 -11.95 -12.65 16.55
C VAL A 24 -10.79 -13.54 16.97
N VAL A 25 -9.67 -13.43 16.25
CA VAL A 25 -8.50 -14.29 16.46
C VAL A 25 -7.42 -13.65 17.31
N ASN A 26 -7.34 -12.30 17.30
CA ASN A 26 -6.38 -11.54 18.09
C ASN A 26 -6.84 -10.07 18.24
N SER A 27 -6.00 -9.22 18.82
CA SER A 27 -6.30 -7.79 19.03
C SER A 27 -6.43 -6.97 17.72
N PHE A 28 -6.00 -7.50 16.59
CA PHE A 28 -6.12 -6.84 15.28
C PHE A 28 -7.46 -7.12 14.61
N GLY A 29 -8.10 -8.27 14.91
CA GLY A 29 -9.42 -8.57 14.36
C GLY A 29 -9.67 -10.04 14.06
N VAL A 30 -10.31 -10.28 12.92
CA VAL A 30 -10.76 -11.61 12.44
C VAL A 30 -9.79 -12.17 11.40
N SER A 31 -9.82 -13.50 11.21
CA SER A 31 -9.00 -14.14 10.18
C SER A 31 -9.37 -13.68 8.76
N ASP A 32 -8.39 -13.68 7.85
CA ASP A 32 -8.58 -13.15 6.49
C ASP A 32 -9.68 -13.91 5.72
N HIS A 33 -9.80 -15.24 5.87
CA HIS A 33 -10.85 -15.98 5.17
C HIS A 33 -12.26 -15.58 5.62
N PHE A 34 -12.44 -15.29 6.93
CA PHE A 34 -13.71 -14.77 7.44
C PHE A 34 -13.94 -13.36 6.93
N LEU A 35 -12.91 -12.48 7.00
CA LEU A 35 -12.97 -11.11 6.53
C LEU A 35 -13.38 -11.02 5.06
N PHE A 36 -12.76 -11.81 4.18
CA PHE A 36 -13.09 -11.83 2.76
C PHE A 36 -14.50 -12.38 2.49
N SER A 37 -14.94 -13.39 3.26
CA SER A 37 -16.31 -13.91 3.14
C SER A 37 -17.35 -12.88 3.57
N TYR A 38 -17.09 -12.16 4.66
CA TYR A 38 -17.94 -11.06 5.12
C TYR A 38 -17.97 -9.91 4.12
N ALA A 39 -16.79 -9.53 3.59
CA ALA A 39 -16.68 -8.49 2.58
C ALA A 39 -17.44 -8.85 1.30
N LEU A 40 -17.32 -10.09 0.80
CA LEU A 40 -18.06 -10.54 -0.38
C LEU A 40 -19.57 -10.39 -0.20
N ASN A 41 -20.10 -10.86 0.93
CA ASN A 41 -21.53 -10.75 1.25
C ASN A 41 -21.97 -9.27 1.35
N THR A 42 -21.13 -8.40 1.90
CA THR A 42 -21.43 -6.99 2.03
C THR A 42 -21.40 -6.29 0.66
N ILE A 43 -20.41 -6.60 -0.16
CA ILE A 43 -20.31 -6.07 -1.54
C ILE A 43 -21.51 -6.53 -2.37
N ASN A 44 -21.93 -7.80 -2.25
CA ASN A 44 -23.11 -8.31 -2.97
C ASN A 44 -24.38 -7.53 -2.61
N ARG A 45 -24.59 -7.23 -1.32
CA ARG A 45 -25.74 -6.40 -0.90
C ARG A 45 -25.67 -4.98 -1.46
N LYS A 46 -24.46 -4.36 -1.49
CA LYS A 46 -24.26 -3.02 -2.05
C LYS A 46 -24.45 -3.00 -3.57
N ALA A 47 -23.86 -3.97 -4.26
CA ALA A 47 -23.97 -4.09 -5.72
C ALA A 47 -25.43 -4.32 -6.18
N ALA A 48 -26.23 -5.05 -5.39
CA ALA A 48 -27.65 -5.26 -5.67
C ALA A 48 -28.48 -3.95 -5.69
N THR A 49 -27.97 -2.85 -5.15
CA THR A 49 -28.63 -1.54 -5.24
C THR A 49 -28.49 -0.89 -6.62
N GLY A 50 -27.67 -1.43 -7.51
CA GLY A 50 -27.36 -0.86 -8.83
C GLY A 50 -26.46 0.38 -8.80
N LYS A 51 -26.03 0.83 -7.62
CA LYS A 51 -25.12 1.98 -7.47
C LYS A 51 -23.65 1.54 -7.52
N PRO A 52 -22.76 2.37 -8.07
CA PRO A 52 -21.32 2.14 -7.95
C PRO A 52 -20.89 2.04 -6.48
N PHE A 53 -19.89 1.22 -6.19
CA PHE A 53 -19.32 1.09 -4.86
C PHE A 53 -17.80 1.19 -4.89
N PHE A 54 -17.22 1.65 -3.79
CA PHE A 54 -15.80 1.57 -3.49
C PHE A 54 -15.63 0.80 -2.20
N ALA A 55 -14.84 -0.26 -2.22
CA ALA A 55 -14.64 -1.13 -1.06
C ALA A 55 -13.14 -1.28 -0.75
N THR A 56 -12.78 -1.09 0.51
CA THR A 56 -11.42 -1.32 1.01
C THR A 56 -11.47 -2.47 2.02
N ILE A 57 -10.64 -3.48 1.81
CA ILE A 57 -10.50 -4.64 2.69
C ILE A 57 -9.08 -4.61 3.25
N LEU A 58 -8.95 -4.40 4.57
CA LEU A 58 -7.66 -4.40 5.26
C LEU A 58 -7.49 -5.72 6.00
N THR A 59 -6.55 -6.53 5.54
CA THR A 59 -6.26 -7.85 6.10
C THR A 59 -5.33 -7.75 7.31
N ILE A 60 -5.30 -8.77 8.15
CA ILE A 60 -4.50 -8.77 9.39
C ILE A 60 -3.67 -10.04 9.58
N SER A 61 -3.91 -11.11 8.81
CA SER A 61 -3.32 -12.42 9.12
C SER A 61 -1.80 -12.42 9.02
N ASN A 62 -1.21 -11.59 8.16
CA ASN A 62 0.25 -11.47 8.03
C ASN A 62 0.90 -10.58 9.11
N HIS A 63 0.22 -10.38 10.25
CA HIS A 63 0.75 -9.68 11.43
C HIS A 63 0.95 -10.65 12.60
N PRO A 64 2.05 -10.58 13.36
CA PRO A 64 2.21 -11.40 14.57
C PRO A 64 1.11 -11.12 15.62
N PRO A 65 0.68 -12.15 16.38
CA PRO A 65 1.05 -13.55 16.28
C PRO A 65 0.45 -14.21 15.02
N TYR A 66 1.25 -15.03 14.32
CA TYR A 66 0.82 -15.70 13.09
C TYR A 66 -0.12 -16.85 13.41
N ILE A 67 -1.42 -16.64 13.23
CA ILE A 67 -2.47 -17.61 13.53
C ILE A 67 -2.98 -18.22 12.22
N VAL A 68 -2.42 -19.37 11.87
CA VAL A 68 -2.86 -20.14 10.71
C VAL A 68 -3.96 -21.09 11.16
N PRO A 69 -5.15 -21.09 10.52
CA PRO A 69 -6.23 -22.01 10.88
C PRO A 69 -5.80 -23.47 10.72
N SER A 70 -6.23 -24.34 11.63
CA SER A 70 -5.84 -25.77 11.65
C SER A 70 -6.26 -26.55 10.40
N TRP A 71 -7.31 -26.12 9.71
CA TRP A 71 -7.79 -26.72 8.47
C TRP A 71 -6.92 -26.34 7.26
N PHE A 72 -6.16 -25.23 7.31
CA PHE A 72 -5.31 -24.81 6.21
C PHE A 72 -4.03 -25.65 6.18
N LYS A 73 -3.73 -26.23 5.04
CA LYS A 73 -2.55 -27.09 4.85
C LYS A 73 -1.46 -26.31 4.11
N ALA A 74 -0.65 -25.59 4.87
CA ALA A 74 0.52 -24.91 4.34
C ALA A 74 1.58 -25.91 3.82
N LYS A 75 2.33 -25.51 2.83
CA LYS A 75 3.45 -26.29 2.27
C LYS A 75 4.72 -26.11 3.10
N SER A 76 4.95 -24.90 3.59
CA SER A 76 6.11 -24.57 4.42
C SER A 76 5.95 -25.10 5.85
N LYS A 77 7.09 -25.36 6.50
CA LYS A 77 7.16 -25.65 7.94
C LYS A 77 7.35 -24.39 8.80
N ASP A 78 7.81 -23.31 8.20
CA ASP A 78 8.03 -22.03 8.86
C ASP A 78 6.72 -21.24 8.99
N LYS A 79 6.44 -20.74 10.20
CA LYS A 79 5.16 -20.04 10.49
C LYS A 79 4.98 -18.74 9.71
N GLU A 80 6.04 -18.02 9.45
CA GLU A 80 5.97 -16.78 8.67
C GLU A 80 5.62 -17.07 7.21
N GLN A 81 6.19 -18.13 6.67
CA GLN A 81 5.84 -18.58 5.32
C GLN A 81 4.42 -19.17 5.26
N GLN A 82 4.02 -19.93 6.28
CA GLN A 82 2.66 -20.49 6.36
C GLN A 82 1.60 -19.38 6.35
N ILE A 83 1.82 -18.30 7.09
CA ILE A 83 0.83 -17.21 7.13
C ILE A 83 0.76 -16.44 5.81
N VAL A 84 1.87 -16.31 5.08
CA VAL A 84 1.90 -15.72 3.74
C VAL A 84 1.13 -16.60 2.75
N GLU A 85 1.39 -17.94 2.78
CA GLU A 85 0.63 -18.91 1.96
C GLU A 85 -0.88 -18.84 2.24
N TYR A 86 -1.25 -18.71 3.52
CA TYR A 86 -2.64 -18.58 3.92
C TYR A 86 -3.27 -17.28 3.44
N ALA A 87 -2.58 -16.15 3.60
CA ALA A 87 -3.08 -14.85 3.14
C ALA A 87 -3.26 -14.82 1.60
N ASP A 88 -2.29 -15.35 0.85
CA ASP A 88 -2.40 -15.50 -0.61
C ASP A 88 -3.59 -16.40 -1.01
N TRP A 89 -3.76 -17.53 -0.31
CA TRP A 89 -4.91 -18.40 -0.52
C TRP A 89 -6.22 -17.66 -0.28
N CYS A 90 -6.32 -16.84 0.78
CA CYS A 90 -7.54 -16.08 1.09
C CYS A 90 -7.89 -15.09 -0.03
N VAL A 91 -6.89 -14.38 -0.57
CA VAL A 91 -7.07 -13.50 -1.73
C VAL A 91 -7.55 -14.29 -2.95
N GLY A 92 -6.90 -15.42 -3.24
CA GLY A 92 -7.27 -16.28 -4.36
C GLY A 92 -8.69 -16.85 -4.24
N ASP A 93 -9.11 -17.30 -3.05
CA ASP A 93 -10.46 -17.79 -2.78
C ASP A 93 -11.51 -16.68 -2.94
N PHE A 94 -11.23 -15.49 -2.41
CA PHE A 94 -12.10 -14.34 -2.59
C PHE A 94 -12.29 -13.99 -4.07
N LEU A 95 -11.22 -13.89 -4.84
CA LEU A 95 -11.29 -13.59 -6.27
C LEU A 95 -12.03 -14.68 -7.05
N LYS A 96 -11.82 -15.95 -6.71
CA LYS A 96 -12.55 -17.09 -7.32
C LYS A 96 -14.05 -17.02 -7.07
N LYS A 97 -14.47 -16.62 -5.86
CA LYS A 97 -15.86 -16.40 -5.51
C LYS A 97 -16.42 -15.15 -6.18
N ALA A 98 -15.71 -14.03 -6.09
CA ALA A 98 -16.08 -12.76 -6.72
C ALA A 98 -16.29 -12.89 -8.24
N LYS A 99 -15.50 -13.73 -8.90
CA LYS A 99 -15.60 -13.97 -10.36
C LYS A 99 -16.97 -14.52 -10.79
N ARG A 100 -17.75 -15.07 -9.87
CA ARG A 100 -19.10 -15.60 -10.11
C ARG A 100 -20.19 -14.53 -9.96
N GLU A 101 -19.82 -13.38 -9.40
CA GLU A 101 -20.77 -12.32 -9.09
C GLU A 101 -20.99 -11.39 -10.31
N PRO A 102 -22.20 -10.88 -10.51
CA PRO A 102 -22.52 -10.02 -11.67
C PRO A 102 -21.66 -8.75 -11.78
N TRP A 103 -21.26 -8.18 -10.62
CA TRP A 103 -20.47 -6.95 -10.54
C TRP A 103 -18.99 -7.14 -10.91
N TYR A 104 -18.48 -8.37 -10.90
CA TYR A 104 -17.05 -8.66 -11.12
C TYR A 104 -16.51 -8.07 -12.43
N LYS A 105 -17.27 -8.24 -13.53
CA LYS A 105 -16.87 -7.79 -14.87
C LYS A 105 -16.81 -6.27 -15.01
N ASN A 106 -17.37 -5.53 -14.05
CA ASN A 106 -17.39 -4.06 -14.02
C ASN A 106 -16.64 -3.51 -12.81
N THR A 107 -15.66 -4.23 -12.30
CA THR A 107 -14.89 -3.85 -11.11
C THR A 107 -13.41 -3.86 -11.41
N ILE A 108 -12.71 -2.78 -11.03
CA ILE A 108 -11.26 -2.74 -10.99
C ILE A 108 -10.82 -3.19 -9.59
N PHE A 109 -9.95 -4.18 -9.56
CA PHE A 109 -9.35 -4.69 -8.34
C PHE A 109 -7.95 -4.11 -8.16
N ILE A 110 -7.64 -3.71 -6.94
CA ILE A 110 -6.32 -3.21 -6.54
C ILE A 110 -5.85 -4.02 -5.34
N ILE A 111 -4.70 -4.64 -5.45
CA ILE A 111 -4.05 -5.38 -4.38
C ILE A 111 -2.71 -4.71 -4.11
N GLN A 112 -2.52 -4.24 -2.89
CA GLN A 112 -1.26 -3.64 -2.44
C GLN A 112 -0.99 -4.00 -0.99
N ALA A 113 0.28 -3.96 -0.59
CA ALA A 113 0.64 -3.99 0.82
C ALA A 113 0.66 -2.57 1.40
N ASP A 114 0.49 -2.44 2.72
CA ASP A 114 0.70 -1.20 3.47
C ASP A 114 2.20 -0.95 3.69
N HIS A 115 2.97 -2.01 3.98
CA HIS A 115 4.43 -2.04 4.06
C HIS A 115 4.95 -3.45 3.77
N GLY A 116 6.26 -3.57 3.59
CA GLY A 116 6.95 -4.85 3.46
C GLY A 116 7.48 -5.37 4.80
N LYS A 117 8.38 -6.34 4.73
CA LYS A 117 9.14 -6.86 5.88
C LYS A 117 10.63 -6.57 5.72
N ILE A 118 11.32 -6.42 6.85
CA ILE A 118 12.78 -6.38 6.85
C ILE A 118 13.30 -7.77 6.49
N VAL A 119 14.03 -7.84 5.40
CA VAL A 119 14.71 -9.07 4.95
C VAL A 119 16.19 -8.93 5.25
N ALA A 120 16.81 -9.96 5.84
CA ALA A 120 18.23 -9.99 6.10
C ALA A 120 19.04 -9.77 4.82
N GLY A 121 20.13 -8.99 4.91
CA GLY A 121 21.02 -8.71 3.77
C GLY A 121 20.64 -7.48 2.94
N SER A 122 19.55 -6.77 3.24
CA SER A 122 19.29 -5.45 2.65
C SER A 122 20.29 -4.45 3.26
N GLY A 123 21.25 -4.00 2.49
CA GLY A 123 22.25 -3.01 2.92
C GLY A 123 21.62 -1.64 3.23
N GLY A 124 22.40 -0.78 3.92
CA GLY A 124 22.04 0.61 4.21
C GLY A 124 21.34 0.82 5.55
N GLU A 125 21.18 2.09 5.91
CA GLU A 125 20.60 2.53 7.19
C GLU A 125 19.12 2.16 7.32
N LEU A 126 18.39 2.12 6.21
CA LEU A 126 16.98 1.72 6.18
C LEU A 126 16.78 0.61 5.15
N PRO A 127 16.37 -0.60 5.57
CA PRO A 127 16.11 -1.71 4.65
C PRO A 127 15.05 -1.35 3.61
N GLN A 128 15.40 -1.41 2.32
CA GLN A 128 14.48 -1.07 1.23
C GLN A 128 13.31 -2.04 1.14
N SER A 129 13.47 -3.29 1.56
CA SER A 129 12.42 -4.31 1.60
C SER A 129 11.21 -3.93 2.47
N LEU A 130 11.39 -3.04 3.46
CA LEU A 130 10.29 -2.54 4.29
C LEU A 130 9.35 -1.62 3.51
N ASN A 131 9.87 -0.90 2.52
CA ASN A 131 9.14 0.14 1.80
C ASN A 131 8.85 -0.23 0.34
N HIS A 132 9.48 -1.29 -0.18
CA HIS A 132 9.23 -1.79 -1.53
C HIS A 132 8.08 -2.80 -1.51
N ILE A 133 6.89 -2.35 -1.89
CA ILE A 133 5.65 -3.12 -1.84
C ILE A 133 5.12 -3.42 -3.25
N PRO A 134 4.43 -4.55 -3.43
CA PRO A 134 3.75 -4.84 -4.68
C PRO A 134 2.51 -3.96 -4.86
N LEU A 135 2.20 -3.64 -6.11
CA LEU A 135 0.93 -3.07 -6.55
C LEU A 135 0.44 -3.87 -7.75
N ILE A 136 -0.72 -4.48 -7.63
CA ILE A 136 -1.37 -5.24 -8.69
C ILE A 136 -2.73 -4.60 -8.98
N MET A 137 -2.98 -4.24 -10.23
CA MET A 137 -4.26 -3.74 -10.69
C MET A 137 -4.77 -4.62 -11.82
N PHE A 138 -6.04 -4.94 -11.82
CA PHE A 138 -6.68 -5.66 -12.92
C PHE A 138 -8.20 -5.38 -12.96
N GLY A 139 -8.77 -5.54 -14.13
CA GLY A 139 -10.19 -5.29 -14.38
C GLY A 139 -10.40 -4.54 -15.69
N PRO A 140 -11.62 -4.05 -15.96
CA PRO A 140 -11.94 -3.33 -17.19
C PRO A 140 -11.05 -2.09 -17.37
N GLY A 141 -10.49 -1.94 -18.56
CA GLY A 141 -9.66 -0.78 -18.92
C GLY A 141 -8.25 -0.78 -18.34
N VAL A 142 -7.90 -1.73 -17.48
CA VAL A 142 -6.53 -1.85 -16.96
C VAL A 142 -5.64 -2.52 -18.01
N PRO A 143 -4.55 -1.88 -18.46
CA PRO A 143 -3.66 -2.47 -19.46
C PRO A 143 -2.91 -3.66 -18.89
N GLN A 144 -2.74 -4.70 -19.71
CA GLN A 144 -1.90 -5.84 -19.36
C GLN A 144 -0.43 -5.47 -19.58
N MET A 145 0.24 -5.04 -18.53
CA MET A 145 1.63 -4.62 -18.57
C MET A 145 2.33 -4.83 -17.22
N ARG A 146 3.65 -4.88 -17.25
CA ARG A 146 4.48 -4.66 -16.08
C ARG A 146 4.92 -3.19 -16.08
N TYR A 147 4.70 -2.50 -14.98
CA TYR A 147 5.18 -1.14 -14.78
C TYR A 147 6.51 -1.18 -14.03
N ASP A 148 7.59 -0.81 -14.71
CA ASP A 148 8.96 -0.82 -14.14
C ASP A 148 9.39 0.56 -13.61
N GLY A 149 8.48 1.54 -13.60
CA GLY A 149 8.71 2.87 -13.04
C GLY A 149 8.60 2.92 -11.52
N LEU A 150 9.01 4.05 -10.97
CA LEU A 150 8.82 4.35 -9.55
C LEU A 150 7.36 4.74 -9.27
N GLY A 151 6.89 4.38 -8.07
CA GLY A 151 5.57 4.78 -7.60
C GLY A 151 5.52 4.88 -6.08
N MET A 152 4.53 5.58 -5.57
CA MET A 152 4.23 5.70 -4.15
C MET A 152 2.77 5.33 -3.90
N GLN A 153 2.40 4.97 -2.68
CA GLN A 153 1.00 4.66 -2.34
C GLN A 153 0.03 5.80 -2.67
N VAL A 154 0.48 7.05 -2.58
CA VAL A 154 -0.33 8.23 -2.95
C VAL A 154 -0.68 8.30 -4.43
N ASP A 155 0.01 7.55 -5.30
CA ASP A 155 -0.24 7.50 -6.75
C ASP A 155 -1.35 6.54 -7.14
N VAL A 156 -1.74 5.65 -6.24
CA VAL A 156 -2.73 4.59 -6.52
C VAL A 156 -4.07 5.20 -6.93
N MET A 157 -4.57 6.15 -6.14
CA MET A 157 -5.85 6.79 -6.42
C MET A 157 -5.82 7.64 -7.71
N PRO A 158 -4.85 8.53 -7.94
CA PRO A 158 -4.71 9.23 -9.21
C PRO A 158 -4.65 8.31 -10.43
N THR A 159 -3.90 7.21 -10.33
CA THR A 159 -3.80 6.22 -11.42
C THR A 159 -5.12 5.52 -11.66
N LEU A 160 -5.85 5.13 -10.59
CA LEU A 160 -7.18 4.55 -10.69
C LEU A 160 -8.16 5.52 -11.36
N LEU A 161 -8.21 6.76 -10.92
CA LEU A 161 -9.10 7.78 -11.50
C LEU A 161 -8.77 8.05 -12.96
N GLY A 162 -7.48 8.04 -13.33
CA GLY A 162 -7.03 8.12 -14.71
C GLY A 162 -7.50 6.95 -15.58
N LEU A 163 -7.41 5.71 -15.05
CA LEU A 163 -7.93 4.51 -15.70
C LEU A 163 -9.47 4.57 -15.91
N MET A 164 -10.17 5.18 -14.96
CA MET A 164 -11.63 5.37 -15.04
C MET A 164 -12.03 6.56 -15.95
N GLY A 165 -11.06 7.29 -16.53
CA GLY A 165 -11.33 8.47 -17.35
C GLY A 165 -11.93 9.65 -16.58
N MET A 166 -11.74 9.70 -15.26
CA MET A 166 -12.30 10.76 -14.41
C MET A 166 -11.42 12.00 -14.40
N SER A 167 -12.05 13.18 -14.44
CA SER A 167 -11.38 14.47 -14.21
C SER A 167 -11.63 14.91 -12.77
N TYR A 168 -10.57 15.38 -12.09
CA TYR A 168 -10.63 15.82 -10.70
C TYR A 168 -9.55 16.86 -10.40
N THR A 169 -9.75 17.64 -9.35
CA THR A 169 -8.74 18.55 -8.83
C THR A 169 -7.96 17.82 -7.72
N SER A 170 -6.64 17.75 -7.87
CA SER A 170 -5.78 17.13 -6.86
C SER A 170 -5.08 18.21 -6.02
N TYR A 171 -5.12 18.03 -4.70
CA TYR A 171 -4.35 18.84 -3.73
C TYR A 171 -3.27 17.99 -3.05
N GLY A 172 -3.04 16.78 -3.50
CA GLY A 172 -2.08 15.84 -2.94
C GLY A 172 -0.82 15.69 -3.78
N PHE A 173 0.08 14.83 -3.33
CA PHE A 173 1.37 14.53 -3.98
C PHE A 173 1.30 13.39 -5.00
N GLY A 174 0.14 12.73 -5.10
CA GLY A 174 -0.07 11.62 -6.01
C GLY A 174 -0.21 12.08 -7.46
N GLN A 175 0.22 11.24 -8.38
CA GLN A 175 0.10 11.45 -9.82
C GLN A 175 -0.33 10.17 -10.53
N ASP A 176 -0.96 10.31 -11.70
CA ASP A 176 -1.31 9.18 -12.55
C ASP A 176 -0.03 8.62 -13.19
N LEU A 177 0.42 7.46 -12.69
CA LEU A 177 1.67 6.83 -13.11
C LEU A 177 1.69 6.43 -14.58
N LEU A 178 0.53 6.18 -15.19
CA LEU A 178 0.42 5.80 -16.60
C LEU A 178 0.55 7.01 -17.54
N LYS A 179 0.21 8.21 -17.05
CA LYS A 179 0.33 9.46 -17.82
C LYS A 179 1.58 10.26 -17.48
N SER A 180 1.99 10.22 -16.23
CA SER A 180 3.10 11.01 -15.68
C SER A 180 3.99 10.14 -14.81
N PRO A 181 4.93 9.39 -15.40
CA PRO A 181 5.84 8.53 -14.64
C PRO A 181 6.68 9.34 -13.65
N ARG A 182 6.93 8.77 -12.47
CA ARG A 182 7.82 9.39 -11.48
C ARG A 182 9.29 9.16 -11.80
N HIS A 183 10.09 10.19 -11.63
CA HIS A 183 11.55 10.09 -11.67
C HIS A 183 12.16 9.90 -10.28
N MET A 184 11.48 10.36 -9.24
CA MET A 184 11.89 10.25 -7.84
C MET A 184 10.68 9.92 -6.96
N VAL A 185 10.93 9.21 -5.87
CA VAL A 185 9.96 8.97 -4.79
C VAL A 185 10.51 9.46 -3.47
N PHE A 186 9.62 9.79 -2.52
CA PHE A 186 9.99 10.12 -1.16
C PHE A 186 9.07 9.42 -0.17
N TYR A 187 9.58 9.10 0.99
CA TYR A 187 8.82 8.49 2.08
C TYR A 187 9.51 8.72 3.41
N SER A 188 8.79 8.46 4.49
CA SER A 188 9.34 8.45 5.84
C SER A 188 9.16 7.07 6.45
N ALA A 189 10.21 6.54 7.08
CA ALA A 189 10.19 5.30 7.84
C ALA A 189 11.19 5.40 9.00
N ASP A 190 10.84 4.85 10.16
CA ASP A 190 11.68 4.85 11.37
C ASP A 190 12.24 6.24 11.72
N ASN A 191 11.41 7.29 11.63
CA ASN A 191 11.80 8.69 11.82
C ASN A 191 12.89 9.17 10.87
N GLN A 192 13.07 8.53 9.73
CA GLN A 192 14.00 8.95 8.68
C GLN A 192 13.24 9.49 7.48
N LEU A 193 13.84 10.44 6.77
CA LEU A 193 13.33 10.99 5.52
C LEU A 193 14.15 10.40 4.37
N VAL A 194 13.46 9.81 3.41
CA VAL A 194 14.08 9.12 2.28
C VAL A 194 13.62 9.73 0.97
N ALA A 195 14.55 9.95 0.06
CA ALA A 195 14.27 10.14 -1.36
C ALA A 195 15.13 9.20 -2.19
N ARG A 196 14.56 8.65 -3.25
CA ARG A 196 15.34 7.83 -4.18
C ARG A 196 14.86 7.98 -5.62
N ASP A 197 15.78 7.72 -6.52
CA ASP A 197 15.51 7.38 -7.90
C ASP A 197 15.88 5.90 -8.19
N HIS A 198 15.97 5.52 -9.46
CA HIS A 198 16.35 4.15 -9.82
C HIS A 198 17.79 3.77 -9.45
N LYS A 199 18.67 4.75 -9.29
CA LYS A 199 20.12 4.56 -9.14
C LYS A 199 20.67 5.03 -7.80
N ARG A 200 19.96 5.94 -7.11
CA ARG A 200 20.46 6.61 -5.92
C ARG A 200 19.41 6.61 -4.82
N CYS A 201 19.85 6.53 -3.57
CA CYS A 201 19.01 6.64 -2.39
C CYS A 201 19.66 7.61 -1.39
N PHE A 202 18.93 8.64 -1.00
CA PHE A 202 19.31 9.62 0.02
C PHE A 202 18.45 9.38 1.25
N ILE A 203 19.08 9.29 2.41
CA ILE A 203 18.43 9.14 3.72
C ILE A 203 18.92 10.26 4.64
N TYR A 204 18.00 10.94 5.30
CA TYR A 204 18.28 11.87 6.37
C TYR A 204 17.68 11.34 7.67
N SER A 205 18.53 11.20 8.70
CA SER A 205 18.12 10.85 10.05
C SER A 205 18.08 12.10 10.93
N PRO A 206 16.89 12.63 11.28
CA PRO A 206 16.79 13.80 12.16
C PRO A 206 17.39 13.57 13.54
N SER A 207 17.20 12.38 14.11
CA SER A 207 17.71 12.02 15.44
C SER A 207 19.23 12.00 15.52
N LEU A 208 19.90 11.54 14.45
CA LEU A 208 21.36 11.50 14.35
C LEU A 208 21.93 12.78 13.71
N GLN A 209 21.10 13.64 13.13
CA GLN A 209 21.49 14.79 12.30
C GLN A 209 22.47 14.39 11.18
N LYS A 210 22.32 13.16 10.67
CA LYS A 210 23.21 12.57 9.65
C LYS A 210 22.48 12.36 8.32
N ARG A 211 23.30 12.36 7.27
CA ARG A 211 22.89 12.05 5.89
C ARG A 211 23.61 10.79 5.46
N PHE A 212 22.89 9.93 4.79
CA PHE A 212 23.42 8.71 4.19
C PHE A 212 23.08 8.73 2.70
N CYS A 213 24.06 8.44 1.89
CA CYS A 213 23.97 8.47 0.42
C CYS A 213 24.38 7.10 -0.11
N TYR A 214 23.54 6.51 -0.95
CA TYR A 214 23.77 5.18 -1.48
C TYR A 214 23.52 5.13 -2.98
N ASP A 215 24.35 4.40 -3.69
CA ASP A 215 24.04 3.87 -5.00
C ASP A 215 23.10 2.66 -4.84
N VAL A 216 22.09 2.57 -5.70
CA VAL A 216 21.19 1.43 -5.76
C VAL A 216 21.71 0.46 -6.82
N LEU A 217 22.13 -0.71 -6.39
CA LEU A 217 22.62 -1.76 -7.28
C LEU A 217 21.46 -2.44 -8.04
N PRO A 218 21.71 -3.17 -9.13
CA PRO A 218 20.68 -3.84 -9.92
C PRO A 218 19.80 -4.83 -9.14
N ASP A 219 20.33 -5.43 -8.08
CA ASP A 219 19.64 -6.31 -7.15
C ASP A 219 18.86 -5.57 -6.05
N GLY A 220 18.90 -4.22 -6.06
CA GLY A 220 18.25 -3.36 -5.07
C GLY A 220 19.06 -3.14 -3.80
N VAL A 221 20.25 -3.73 -3.66
CA VAL A 221 21.14 -3.52 -2.52
C VAL A 221 21.69 -2.09 -2.54
N LEU A 222 21.78 -1.47 -1.36
CA LEU A 222 22.34 -0.14 -1.17
C LEU A 222 23.85 -0.22 -0.90
N LYS A 223 24.65 0.47 -1.71
CA LYS A 223 26.08 0.63 -1.55
C LYS A 223 26.40 2.07 -1.18
N GLU A 224 27.07 2.29 -0.06
CA GLU A 224 27.42 3.64 0.39
C GLU A 224 28.23 4.39 -0.67
N ASN A 225 27.83 5.66 -0.89
CA ASN A 225 28.50 6.57 -1.82
C ASN A 225 29.00 7.81 -1.05
N PRO A 226 30.32 8.02 -0.93
CA PRO A 226 30.90 9.14 -0.19
C PRO A 226 30.70 10.49 -0.90
N ASN A 227 30.39 10.52 -2.20
CA ASN A 227 30.19 11.76 -2.95
C ASN A 227 28.77 12.31 -2.74
N THR A 228 28.55 12.95 -1.60
CA THR A 228 27.25 13.51 -1.20
C THR A 228 26.72 14.61 -2.12
N ALA A 229 27.59 15.27 -2.90
CA ALA A 229 27.20 16.32 -3.84
C ALA A 229 26.26 15.80 -4.94
N ASN A 230 26.42 14.55 -5.35
CA ASN A 230 25.59 13.89 -6.36
C ASN A 230 24.15 13.60 -5.89
N PHE A 231 23.82 13.91 -4.64
CA PHE A 231 22.51 13.65 -4.02
C PHE A 231 21.75 14.93 -3.64
N ALA A 232 22.24 16.10 -4.10
CA ALA A 232 21.65 17.39 -3.77
C ALA A 232 20.20 17.51 -4.26
N ASP A 233 19.89 16.96 -5.42
CA ASP A 233 18.55 16.94 -6.02
C ASP A 233 17.57 16.06 -5.19
N LEU A 234 17.99 14.86 -4.79
CA LEU A 234 17.20 13.97 -3.92
C LEU A 234 16.95 14.61 -2.55
N LYS A 235 17.98 15.19 -1.95
CA LYS A 235 17.85 15.95 -0.71
C LYS A 235 16.81 17.04 -0.85
N ASN A 236 16.95 17.91 -1.85
CA ASN A 236 16.03 19.01 -2.07
C ASN A 236 14.61 18.50 -2.33
N TYR A 237 14.47 17.42 -3.08
CA TYR A 237 13.18 16.80 -3.36
C TYR A 237 12.46 16.38 -2.09
N VAL A 238 13.08 15.59 -1.19
CA VAL A 238 12.41 15.14 0.03
C VAL A 238 12.09 16.31 0.96
N PHE A 239 13.02 17.25 1.17
CA PHE A 239 12.77 18.38 2.07
C PHE A 239 11.67 19.31 1.55
N SER A 240 11.66 19.62 0.25
CA SER A 240 10.61 20.43 -0.36
C SER A 240 9.22 19.79 -0.24
N ASN A 241 9.12 18.48 -0.45
CA ASN A 241 7.85 17.78 -0.31
C ASN A 241 7.35 17.76 1.15
N ILE A 242 8.24 17.53 2.13
CA ILE A 242 7.87 17.57 3.55
C ILE A 242 7.44 18.97 3.96
N GLN A 243 8.21 20.01 3.59
CA GLN A 243 7.84 21.40 3.89
C GLN A 243 6.51 21.80 3.25
N THR A 244 6.27 21.34 2.01
CA THR A 244 4.98 21.58 1.34
C THR A 244 3.84 20.88 2.07
N ALA A 245 4.03 19.64 2.51
CA ALA A 245 3.02 18.91 3.30
C ALA A 245 2.69 19.64 4.61
N GLU A 246 3.72 20.09 5.35
CA GLU A 246 3.53 20.88 6.56
C GLU A 246 2.82 22.20 6.29
N PHE A 247 3.18 22.90 5.22
CA PHE A 247 2.52 24.13 4.81
C PHE A 247 1.04 23.92 4.53
N ILE A 248 0.70 22.90 3.73
CA ILE A 248 -0.69 22.53 3.42
C ILE A 248 -1.45 22.20 4.70
N GLU A 249 -0.86 21.42 5.60
CA GLU A 249 -1.50 21.03 6.85
C GLU A 249 -1.82 22.22 7.75
N ARG A 250 -0.90 23.15 7.90
CA ARG A 250 -1.08 24.36 8.70
C ARG A 250 -2.12 25.32 8.11
N HIS A 251 -2.32 25.29 6.79
CA HIS A 251 -3.18 26.23 6.07
C HIS A 251 -4.47 25.62 5.53
N LYS A 252 -4.86 24.41 5.97
CA LYS A 252 -6.07 23.67 5.54
C LYS A 252 -7.37 24.47 5.58
N LYS A 253 -7.46 25.56 6.36
CA LYS A 253 -8.67 26.38 6.48
C LYS A 253 -9.07 27.13 5.21
N GLY A 254 -8.20 27.21 4.20
CA GLY A 254 -8.46 27.88 2.91
C GLY A 254 -8.65 26.95 1.70
N LEU A 255 -8.58 25.62 1.90
CA LEU A 255 -8.63 24.63 0.82
C LEU A 255 -9.92 23.77 0.83
N ARG A 256 -10.94 24.19 1.60
CA ARG A 256 -12.27 23.56 1.60
C ARG A 256 -13.23 24.27 0.67
#